data_1df0166c8bb80f3f1ed85738f7b34b68
#
_entry.id   1df0166c8bb80f3f1ed85738f7b34b68
#
_cell.length_a   1.000
_cell.length_b   1.000
_cell.length_c   1.000
_cell.angle_alpha   90.00
_cell.angle_beta   90.00
_cell.angle_gamma   90.00
#
_symmetry.space_group_name_H-M   'P 1'
#
loop_
_entity.id
_entity.type
_entity.pdbx_description
1 polymer ?
#
loop_
_entity_poly.entity_id
_entity_poly.type
_entity_poly.pdbx_seq_one_letter_code
_entity_poly.pdbx_strand_id
1 'polypeptide(L)'
;MCIRDSRDGSQLRIRAIRPDDKAAIAEGFARMSPASRYRRFFAPLSELSADDLRYLTEVDHHDHEALIGFDPETGDPVGVARYIRGVEPTEAEVAVTVVDDWQGRGAATALLEHLVRSAREAGIEHFVAVVLPDNLDALELFRHLAPDGSTERRTTSGLVEFLMEVPETPRPGELPPESTLARALRGAAHSALEINPWRLIRRRIKRPSDNRPLQ
;
A
#
# COMPACT_ATOMS: atom_id res chain seq x y z
N MET A 1 -17.86 4.29 -0.03
CA MET A 1 -17.68 3.57 -1.31
C MET A 1 -17.57 4.63 -2.40
N CYS A 2 -16.44 4.73 -3.06
CA CYS A 2 -16.21 5.66 -4.18
C CYS A 2 -15.96 4.87 -5.47
N ILE A 3 -16.52 5.36 -6.58
CA ILE A 3 -16.16 4.91 -7.93
C ILE A 3 -15.19 5.95 -8.47
N ARG A 4 -14.05 5.51 -9.01
CA ARG A 4 -13.04 6.37 -9.63
C ARG A 4 -12.73 5.87 -11.03
N ASP A 5 -12.57 6.80 -11.95
CA ASP A 5 -12.02 6.50 -13.27
C ASP A 5 -10.51 6.31 -13.13
N SER A 6 -10.04 5.16 -13.57
CA SER A 6 -8.62 4.93 -13.76
C SER A 6 -8.15 5.67 -15.01
N ARG A 7 -6.85 5.70 -15.25
CA ARG A 7 -6.24 6.56 -16.27
C ARG A 7 -6.62 6.18 -17.72
N ASP A 8 -6.92 4.91 -17.93
CA ASP A 8 -7.37 4.35 -19.23
C ASP A 8 -8.90 4.42 -19.41
N GLY A 9 -9.62 5.04 -18.48
CA GLY A 9 -11.08 5.10 -18.44
C GLY A 9 -11.74 3.91 -17.76
N SER A 10 -10.97 2.92 -17.29
CA SER A 10 -11.51 1.83 -16.47
C SER A 10 -11.99 2.39 -15.12
N GLN A 11 -13.06 1.85 -14.59
CA GLN A 11 -13.59 2.27 -13.29
C GLN A 11 -13.06 1.38 -12.18
N LEU A 12 -12.76 1.96 -11.03
CA LEU A 12 -12.34 1.24 -9.84
C LEU A 12 -13.27 1.57 -8.68
N ARG A 13 -13.86 0.54 -8.08
CA ARG A 13 -14.69 0.67 -6.89
C ARG A 13 -13.82 0.48 -5.65
N ILE A 14 -13.58 1.54 -4.89
CA ILE A 14 -12.72 1.54 -3.70
C ILE A 14 -13.57 1.61 -2.42
N ARG A 15 -13.19 0.85 -1.40
CA ARG A 15 -13.73 0.90 -0.04
C ARG A 15 -12.74 0.41 1.00
N ALA A 16 -13.01 0.70 2.26
CA ALA A 16 -12.30 0.09 3.37
C ALA A 16 -12.43 -1.45 3.33
N ILE A 17 -11.34 -2.14 3.68
CA ILE A 17 -11.30 -3.60 3.76
C ILE A 17 -12.17 -4.08 4.94
N ARG A 18 -12.62 -5.33 4.87
CA ARG A 18 -13.47 -5.96 5.89
C ARG A 18 -12.97 -7.36 6.22
N PRO A 19 -13.28 -7.89 7.40
CA PRO A 19 -12.94 -9.27 7.77
C PRO A 19 -13.44 -10.32 6.77
N ASP A 20 -14.54 -10.05 6.07
CA ASP A 20 -15.13 -10.94 5.06
C ASP A 20 -14.37 -10.93 3.72
N ASP A 21 -13.42 -10.05 3.53
CA ASP A 21 -12.64 -9.93 2.28
C ASP A 21 -11.51 -10.97 2.15
N LYS A 22 -11.40 -11.93 3.08
CA LYS A 22 -10.34 -12.95 3.05
C LYS A 22 -10.26 -13.70 1.70
N ALA A 23 -11.43 -14.05 1.14
CA ALA A 23 -11.49 -14.71 -0.15
C ALA A 23 -11.00 -13.80 -1.28
N ALA A 24 -11.41 -12.53 -1.30
CA ALA A 24 -10.95 -11.55 -2.30
C ALA A 24 -9.44 -11.29 -2.19
N ILE A 25 -8.88 -11.23 -0.98
CA ILE A 25 -7.43 -11.09 -0.78
C ILE A 25 -6.68 -12.32 -1.30
N ALA A 26 -7.16 -13.53 -1.00
CA ALA A 26 -6.55 -14.76 -1.50
C ALA A 26 -6.62 -14.86 -3.02
N GLU A 27 -7.73 -14.47 -3.62
CA GLU A 27 -7.93 -14.42 -5.07
C GLU A 27 -7.00 -13.41 -5.73
N GLY A 28 -6.96 -12.18 -5.23
CA GLY A 28 -6.04 -11.15 -5.72
C GLY A 28 -4.58 -11.60 -5.63
N PHE A 29 -4.19 -12.24 -4.53
CA PHE A 29 -2.86 -12.84 -4.38
C PHE A 29 -2.59 -13.92 -5.43
N ALA A 30 -3.56 -14.80 -5.72
CA ALA A 30 -3.42 -15.87 -6.71
C ALA A 30 -3.22 -15.33 -8.14
N ARG A 31 -3.77 -14.16 -8.45
CA ARG A 31 -3.61 -13.46 -9.74
C ARG A 31 -2.28 -12.73 -9.89
N MET A 32 -1.49 -12.62 -8.83
CA MET A 32 -0.15 -12.02 -8.89
C MET A 32 0.88 -13.02 -9.39
N SER A 33 1.81 -12.58 -10.23
CA SER A 33 2.99 -13.36 -10.62
C SER A 33 3.89 -13.66 -9.41
N PRO A 34 4.75 -14.69 -9.48
CA PRO A 34 5.75 -14.94 -8.44
C PRO A 34 6.67 -13.73 -8.18
N ALA A 35 7.00 -12.97 -9.23
CA ALA A 35 7.80 -11.76 -9.12
C ALA A 35 7.04 -10.69 -8.33
N SER A 36 5.77 -10.45 -8.66
CA SER A 36 4.90 -9.52 -7.97
C SER A 36 4.71 -9.90 -6.51
N ARG A 37 4.49 -11.19 -6.21
CA ARG A 37 4.42 -11.68 -4.82
C ARG A 37 5.73 -11.44 -4.06
N TYR A 38 6.88 -11.74 -4.68
CA TYR A 38 8.18 -11.53 -4.05
C TYR A 38 8.44 -10.05 -3.75
N ARG A 39 8.17 -9.17 -4.71
CA ARG A 39 8.30 -7.71 -4.52
C ARG A 39 7.43 -7.20 -3.38
N ARG A 40 6.22 -7.76 -3.24
CA ARG A 40 5.27 -7.35 -2.18
C ARG A 40 5.64 -7.87 -0.80
N PHE A 41 6.07 -9.13 -0.70
CA PHE A 41 6.26 -9.81 0.58
C PHE A 41 7.72 -10.02 0.95
N PHE A 42 8.66 -9.73 0.06
CA PHE A 42 10.10 -9.97 0.20
C PHE A 42 10.42 -11.43 0.58
N ALA A 43 9.51 -12.32 0.24
CA ALA A 43 9.58 -13.73 0.48
C ALA A 43 8.89 -14.50 -0.66
N PRO A 44 9.39 -15.68 -1.01
CA PRO A 44 8.76 -16.53 -2.03
C PRO A 44 7.51 -17.19 -1.44
N LEU A 45 6.40 -16.49 -1.44
CA LEU A 45 5.12 -17.02 -0.97
C LEU A 45 4.34 -17.63 -2.12
N SER A 46 3.90 -18.89 -1.95
CA SER A 46 2.98 -19.58 -2.87
C SER A 46 1.51 -19.32 -2.54
N GLU A 47 1.21 -19.13 -1.25
CA GLU A 47 -0.14 -18.89 -0.73
C GLU A 47 -0.09 -18.02 0.53
N LEU A 48 -1.22 -17.43 0.90
CA LEU A 48 -1.40 -16.73 2.17
C LEU A 48 -2.00 -17.69 3.20
N SER A 49 -1.42 -17.75 4.40
CA SER A 49 -1.96 -18.52 5.50
C SER A 49 -3.26 -17.88 6.06
N ALA A 50 -4.01 -18.64 6.83
CA ALA A 50 -5.20 -18.11 7.53
C ALA A 50 -4.85 -16.94 8.47
N ASP A 51 -3.65 -16.95 9.07
CA ASP A 51 -3.17 -15.88 9.93
C ASP A 51 -2.80 -14.64 9.12
N ASP A 52 -2.21 -14.82 7.94
CA ASP A 52 -1.93 -13.72 7.02
C ASP A 52 -3.24 -13.07 6.55
N LEU A 53 -4.23 -13.87 6.16
CA LEU A 53 -5.52 -13.37 5.71
C LEU A 53 -6.25 -12.61 6.84
N ARG A 54 -6.20 -13.11 8.08
CA ARG A 54 -6.73 -12.37 9.23
C ARG A 54 -6.04 -11.04 9.41
N TYR A 55 -4.72 -11.05 9.46
CA TYR A 55 -3.93 -9.82 9.61
C TYR A 55 -4.20 -8.80 8.51
N LEU A 56 -4.38 -9.28 7.26
CA LEU A 56 -4.59 -8.43 6.11
C LEU A 56 -6.00 -7.85 6.03
N THR A 57 -6.99 -8.43 6.73
CA THR A 57 -8.41 -8.05 6.63
C THR A 57 -9.03 -7.56 7.93
N GLU A 58 -8.52 -8.00 9.09
CA GLU A 58 -9.05 -7.60 10.40
C GLU A 58 -8.21 -6.43 10.93
N VAL A 59 -8.48 -5.23 10.40
CA VAL A 59 -7.79 -3.98 10.71
C VAL A 59 -8.65 -3.08 11.59
N ASP A 60 -8.01 -2.16 12.35
CA ASP A 60 -8.70 -1.25 13.27
C ASP A 60 -9.19 0.05 12.60
N HIS A 61 -8.81 0.29 11.34
CA HIS A 61 -9.13 1.48 10.56
C HIS A 61 -8.65 2.81 11.19
N HIS A 62 -7.62 2.75 12.02
CA HIS A 62 -6.99 3.90 12.66
C HIS A 62 -5.46 3.79 12.63
N ASP A 63 -4.89 2.80 13.32
CA ASP A 63 -3.44 2.54 13.31
C ASP A 63 -3.05 1.60 12.17
N HIS A 64 -3.99 0.80 11.71
CA HIS A 64 -3.88 -0.04 10.54
C HIS A 64 -5.10 0.19 9.64
N GLU A 65 -4.94 0.98 8.59
CA GLU A 65 -5.96 1.20 7.56
C GLU A 65 -5.63 0.40 6.31
N ALA A 66 -6.65 -0.15 5.67
CA ALA A 66 -6.52 -0.81 4.38
C ALA A 66 -7.74 -0.55 3.49
N LEU A 67 -7.47 -0.19 2.24
CA LEU A 67 -8.46 0.03 1.20
C LEU A 67 -8.32 -1.06 0.15
N ILE A 68 -9.43 -1.62 -0.29
CA ILE A 68 -9.48 -2.61 -1.37
C ILE A 68 -10.23 -2.03 -2.57
N GLY A 69 -9.67 -2.25 -3.75
CA GLY A 69 -10.25 -1.88 -5.04
C GLY A 69 -10.78 -3.10 -5.77
N PHE A 70 -11.94 -2.94 -6.40
CA PHE A 70 -12.60 -3.95 -7.22
C PHE A 70 -12.90 -3.39 -8.61
N ASP A 71 -12.82 -4.24 -9.61
CA ASP A 71 -13.42 -3.99 -10.91
C ASP A 71 -14.97 -3.94 -10.75
N PRO A 72 -15.63 -2.83 -11.08
CA PRO A 72 -17.07 -2.73 -10.92
C PRO A 72 -17.87 -3.61 -11.89
N GLU A 73 -17.27 -4.04 -13.01
CA GLU A 73 -17.93 -4.86 -14.03
C GLU A 73 -17.90 -6.35 -13.66
N THR A 74 -16.75 -6.85 -13.23
CA THR A 74 -16.57 -8.27 -12.89
C THR A 74 -16.77 -8.55 -11.40
N GLY A 75 -16.51 -7.56 -10.55
CA GLY A 75 -16.46 -7.72 -9.11
C GLY A 75 -15.14 -8.27 -8.57
N ASP A 76 -14.16 -8.47 -9.45
CA ASP A 76 -12.87 -9.04 -9.09
C ASP A 76 -12.01 -8.07 -8.28
N PRO A 77 -11.20 -8.56 -7.33
CA PRO A 77 -10.25 -7.75 -6.60
C PRO A 77 -9.13 -7.27 -7.53
N VAL A 78 -8.86 -5.98 -7.51
CA VAL A 78 -7.87 -5.30 -8.35
C VAL A 78 -6.60 -4.98 -7.58
N GLY A 79 -6.74 -4.55 -6.33
CA GLY A 79 -5.59 -4.16 -5.53
C GLY A 79 -5.94 -3.69 -4.13
N VAL A 80 -4.92 -3.49 -3.32
CA VAL A 80 -5.02 -3.04 -1.94
C VAL A 80 -3.96 -1.98 -1.66
N ALA A 81 -4.34 -0.87 -1.04
CA ALA A 81 -3.42 0.04 -0.39
C ALA A 81 -3.66 0.02 1.12
N ARG A 82 -2.58 0.13 1.90
CA ARG A 82 -2.67 0.18 3.37
C ARG A 82 -1.59 1.05 3.97
N TYR A 83 -1.84 1.55 5.15
CA TYR A 83 -0.78 2.03 6.02
C TYR A 83 -0.84 1.32 7.37
N ILE A 84 0.30 1.28 8.04
CA ILE A 84 0.43 0.79 9.41
C ILE A 84 1.24 1.83 10.17
N ARG A 85 0.65 2.39 11.23
CA ARG A 85 1.30 3.38 12.08
C ARG A 85 2.58 2.83 12.67
N GLY A 86 3.64 3.61 12.63
CA GLY A 86 4.96 3.28 13.15
C GLY A 86 5.04 3.41 14.67
N VAL A 87 6.28 3.52 15.16
CA VAL A 87 6.57 3.83 16.56
C VAL A 87 6.31 5.32 16.82
N GLU A 88 6.70 6.16 15.86
CA GLU A 88 6.37 7.58 15.88
C GLU A 88 4.90 7.76 15.52
N PRO A 89 4.10 8.48 16.35
CA PRO A 89 2.65 8.57 16.17
C PRO A 89 2.21 9.22 14.87
N THR A 90 3.04 10.08 14.29
CA THR A 90 2.77 10.80 13.03
C THR A 90 3.33 10.09 11.80
N GLU A 91 4.00 8.95 11.96
CA GLU A 91 4.56 8.18 10.86
C GLU A 91 3.80 6.87 10.63
N ALA A 92 3.64 6.49 9.37
CA ALA A 92 3.10 5.20 9.00
C ALA A 92 3.85 4.58 7.82
N GLU A 93 4.07 3.26 7.89
CA GLU A 93 4.55 2.49 6.73
C GLU A 93 3.40 2.34 5.74
N VAL A 94 3.61 2.75 4.49
CA VAL A 94 2.63 2.67 3.41
C VAL A 94 2.95 1.51 2.47
N ALA A 95 1.90 0.84 1.98
CA ALA A 95 2.01 -0.26 1.06
C ALA A 95 0.86 -0.26 0.06
N VAL A 96 1.15 -0.56 -1.20
CA VAL A 96 0.14 -0.76 -2.24
C VAL A 96 0.48 -1.99 -3.08
N THR A 97 -0.53 -2.68 -3.55
CA THR A 97 -0.41 -3.85 -4.41
C THR A 97 -1.54 -3.84 -5.42
N VAL A 98 -1.23 -4.12 -6.69
CA VAL A 98 -2.20 -4.23 -7.78
C VAL A 98 -1.92 -5.53 -8.52
N VAL A 99 -2.96 -6.28 -8.86
CA VAL A 99 -2.82 -7.51 -9.67
C VAL A 99 -2.22 -7.21 -11.04
N ASP A 100 -1.48 -8.15 -11.60
CA ASP A 100 -0.61 -7.91 -12.76
C ASP A 100 -1.38 -7.34 -13.98
N ASP A 101 -2.59 -7.81 -14.23
CA ASP A 101 -3.44 -7.38 -15.35
C ASP A 101 -4.07 -5.98 -15.18
N TRP A 102 -3.97 -5.40 -13.99
CA TRP A 102 -4.40 -4.04 -13.70
C TRP A 102 -3.26 -3.04 -13.48
N GLN A 103 -2.04 -3.50 -13.61
CA GLN A 103 -0.87 -2.63 -13.52
C GLN A 103 -0.81 -1.65 -14.70
N GLY A 104 -0.22 -0.48 -14.47
CA GLY A 104 -0.13 0.56 -15.51
C GLY A 104 -1.42 1.33 -15.82
N ARG A 105 -2.55 0.97 -15.22
CA ARG A 105 -3.86 1.61 -15.45
C ARG A 105 -4.19 2.73 -14.46
N GLY A 106 -3.34 3.00 -13.46
CA GLY A 106 -3.57 4.05 -12.45
C GLY A 106 -4.32 3.57 -11.19
N ALA A 107 -4.58 2.26 -11.06
CA ALA A 107 -5.27 1.70 -9.90
C ALA A 107 -4.53 1.94 -8.57
N ALA A 108 -3.20 1.79 -8.56
CA ALA A 108 -2.36 2.10 -7.38
C ALA A 108 -2.49 3.56 -6.95
N THR A 109 -2.50 4.46 -7.91
CA THR A 109 -2.71 5.90 -7.71
C THR A 109 -4.03 6.20 -7.04
N ALA A 110 -5.13 5.67 -7.60
CA ALA A 110 -6.46 5.89 -7.06
C ALA A 110 -6.60 5.35 -5.63
N LEU A 111 -6.01 4.20 -5.35
CA LEU A 111 -5.97 3.62 -4.01
C LEU A 111 -5.17 4.49 -3.03
N LEU A 112 -3.99 4.97 -3.43
CA LEU A 112 -3.13 5.82 -2.59
C LEU A 112 -3.75 7.19 -2.31
N GLU A 113 -4.42 7.82 -3.29
CA GLU A 113 -5.14 9.08 -3.07
C GLU A 113 -6.22 8.96 -1.98
N HIS A 114 -6.93 7.82 -1.94
CA HIS A 114 -7.91 7.56 -0.89
C HIS A 114 -7.24 7.29 0.45
N LEU A 115 -6.12 6.54 0.44
CA LEU A 115 -5.37 6.21 1.65
C LEU A 115 -4.77 7.46 2.31
N VAL A 116 -4.26 8.42 1.51
CA VAL A 116 -3.77 9.72 1.98
C VAL A 116 -4.83 10.45 2.80
N ARG A 117 -6.09 10.43 2.36
CA ARG A 117 -7.18 11.05 3.11
C ARG A 117 -7.39 10.39 4.47
N SER A 118 -7.49 9.06 4.49
CA SER A 118 -7.61 8.31 5.75
C SER A 118 -6.42 8.54 6.69
N ALA A 119 -5.21 8.60 6.15
CA ALA A 119 -4.00 8.86 6.92
C ALA A 119 -4.03 10.23 7.60
N ARG A 120 -4.44 11.28 6.87
CA ARG A 120 -4.56 12.62 7.45
C ARG A 120 -5.63 12.70 8.52
N GLU A 121 -6.77 12.07 8.30
CA GLU A 121 -7.85 11.98 9.31
C GLU A 121 -7.37 11.26 10.58
N ALA A 122 -6.45 10.32 10.44
CA ALA A 122 -5.80 9.62 11.56
C ALA A 122 -4.58 10.38 12.14
N GLY A 123 -4.23 11.57 11.64
CA GLY A 123 -3.09 12.36 12.12
C GLY A 123 -1.73 11.84 11.69
N ILE A 124 -1.65 11.09 10.58
CA ILE A 124 -0.40 10.69 9.96
C ILE A 124 0.12 11.86 9.12
N GLU A 125 1.35 12.27 9.37
CA GLU A 125 2.04 13.37 8.69
C GLU A 125 3.08 12.86 7.68
N HIS A 126 3.65 11.67 7.93
CA HIS A 126 4.69 11.09 7.10
C HIS A 126 4.40 9.64 6.73
N PHE A 127 4.68 9.31 5.47
CA PHE A 127 4.73 7.95 5.00
C PHE A 127 6.16 7.44 4.85
N VAL A 128 6.38 6.22 5.30
CA VAL A 128 7.61 5.46 5.05
C VAL A 128 7.30 4.36 4.05
N ALA A 129 7.99 4.36 2.92
CA ALA A 129 7.88 3.32 1.91
C ALA A 129 9.20 2.56 1.77
N VAL A 130 9.17 1.25 1.72
CA VAL A 130 10.35 0.41 1.53
C VAL A 130 10.24 -0.38 0.22
N VAL A 131 11.23 -0.23 -0.66
CA VAL A 131 11.20 -0.74 -2.03
C VAL A 131 12.46 -1.56 -2.33
N LEU A 132 12.31 -2.65 -3.10
CA LEU A 132 13.45 -3.37 -3.66
C LEU A 132 14.19 -2.51 -4.68
N PRO A 133 15.53 -2.53 -4.71
CA PRO A 133 16.32 -1.70 -5.62
C PRO A 133 16.17 -2.05 -7.11
N ASP A 134 15.65 -3.24 -7.43
CA ASP A 134 15.34 -3.71 -8.77
C ASP A 134 13.88 -3.46 -9.19
N ASN A 135 13.04 -2.96 -8.28
CA ASN A 135 11.68 -2.52 -8.58
C ASN A 135 11.70 -1.06 -9.06
N LEU A 136 12.19 -0.86 -10.30
CA LEU A 136 12.39 0.47 -10.88
C LEU A 136 11.10 1.27 -10.93
N ASP A 137 10.01 0.61 -11.14
CA ASP A 137 8.68 1.18 -11.28
C ASP A 137 8.21 1.79 -9.96
N ALA A 138 8.34 1.04 -8.87
CA ALA A 138 8.02 1.54 -7.54
C ALA A 138 8.97 2.68 -7.13
N LEU A 139 10.27 2.57 -7.46
CA LEU A 139 11.24 3.63 -7.20
C LEU A 139 10.86 4.92 -7.94
N GLU A 140 10.50 4.82 -9.22
CA GLU A 140 10.10 5.97 -10.02
C GLU A 140 8.82 6.60 -9.48
N LEU A 141 7.82 5.79 -9.12
CA LEU A 141 6.59 6.33 -8.56
C LEU A 141 6.84 7.05 -7.24
N PHE A 142 7.59 6.47 -6.30
CA PHE A 142 7.85 7.16 -5.03
C PHE A 142 8.69 8.41 -5.19
N ARG A 143 9.66 8.43 -6.12
CA ARG A 143 10.38 9.67 -6.47
C ARG A 143 9.46 10.75 -7.02
N HIS A 144 8.46 10.34 -7.81
CA HIS A 144 7.48 11.28 -8.35
C HIS A 144 6.41 11.72 -7.33
N LEU A 145 6.07 10.84 -6.39
CA LEU A 145 5.11 11.13 -5.33
C LEU A 145 5.71 11.94 -4.18
N ALA A 146 7.02 11.81 -3.99
CA ALA A 146 7.74 12.47 -2.93
C ALA A 146 7.75 13.99 -3.17
N PRO A 147 7.12 14.81 -2.31
CA PRO A 147 7.20 16.27 -2.40
C PRO A 147 8.65 16.73 -2.17
N ASP A 148 8.93 17.99 -2.51
CA ASP A 148 10.22 18.62 -2.20
C ASP A 148 10.49 18.52 -0.69
N GLY A 149 11.66 17.99 -0.31
CA GLY A 149 12.03 17.72 1.09
C GLY A 149 11.93 16.25 1.51
N SER A 150 11.33 15.38 0.69
CA SER A 150 11.34 13.94 0.94
C SER A 150 12.74 13.35 0.86
N THR A 151 13.01 12.32 1.66
CA THR A 151 14.31 11.64 1.73
C THR A 151 14.23 10.24 1.11
N GLU A 152 15.16 9.94 0.21
CA GLU A 152 15.43 8.59 -0.29
C GLU A 152 16.76 8.12 0.30
N ARG A 153 16.79 6.93 0.92
CA ARG A 153 18.03 6.35 1.44
C ARG A 153 18.10 4.85 1.18
N ARG A 154 19.31 4.31 1.00
CA ARG A 154 19.51 2.86 1.02
C ARG A 154 19.66 2.39 2.46
N THR A 155 18.91 1.34 2.82
CA THR A 155 19.05 0.69 4.12
C THR A 155 20.28 -0.21 4.15
N THR A 156 20.73 -0.61 5.34
CA THR A 156 21.84 -1.57 5.54
C THR A 156 21.59 -2.92 4.83
N SER A 157 20.32 -3.29 4.63
CA SER A 157 19.91 -4.49 3.88
C SER A 157 19.86 -4.29 2.36
N GLY A 158 20.26 -3.10 1.86
CA GLY A 158 20.27 -2.77 0.43
C GLY A 158 18.92 -2.35 -0.14
N LEU A 159 17.85 -2.31 0.67
CA LEU A 159 16.54 -1.80 0.26
C LEU A 159 16.58 -0.27 0.12
N VAL A 160 15.68 0.28 -0.66
CA VAL A 160 15.44 1.73 -0.75
C VAL A 160 14.29 2.10 0.14
N GLU A 161 14.50 3.09 1.01
CA GLU A 161 13.50 3.62 1.91
C GLU A 161 13.23 5.08 1.53
N PHE A 162 11.96 5.40 1.38
CA PHE A 162 11.46 6.76 1.18
C PHE A 162 10.78 7.23 2.47
N LEU A 163 11.16 8.41 2.94
CA LEU A 163 10.41 9.16 3.94
C LEU A 163 9.82 10.38 3.23
N MET A 164 8.49 10.49 3.21
CA MET A 164 7.79 11.54 2.48
C MET A 164 6.64 12.09 3.31
N GLU A 165 6.40 13.39 3.20
CA GLU A 165 5.21 14.01 3.80
C GLU A 165 3.93 13.47 3.15
N VAL A 166 2.90 13.28 3.97
CA VAL A 166 1.57 12.92 3.46
C VAL A 166 1.01 14.14 2.72
N PRO A 167 0.73 14.04 1.40
CA PRO A 167 0.32 15.18 0.60
C PRO A 167 -0.95 15.85 1.12
N GLU A 168 -1.04 17.16 1.01
CA GLU A 168 -2.28 17.87 1.32
C GLU A 168 -3.40 17.44 0.36
N THR A 169 -4.56 17.07 0.92
CA THR A 169 -5.73 16.74 0.10
C THR A 169 -6.40 18.05 -0.32
N PRO A 170 -6.69 18.27 -1.61
CA PRO A 170 -7.46 19.45 -2.03
C PRO A 170 -8.80 19.51 -1.30
N ARG A 171 -9.19 20.69 -0.85
CA ARG A 171 -10.50 20.91 -0.22
C ARG A 171 -11.62 20.66 -1.25
N PRO A 172 -12.79 20.15 -0.84
CA PRO A 172 -13.92 20.03 -1.74
C PRO A 172 -14.24 21.38 -2.41
N GLY A 173 -14.18 21.41 -3.77
CA GLY A 173 -14.41 22.63 -4.55
C GLY A 173 -13.15 23.42 -4.91
N GLU A 174 -11.99 23.09 -4.38
CA GLU A 174 -10.71 23.58 -4.84
C GLU A 174 -10.28 22.70 -6.03
N LEU A 175 -10.20 23.29 -7.23
CA LEU A 175 -9.50 22.64 -8.34
C LEU A 175 -8.10 22.36 -7.79
N PRO A 176 -7.61 21.07 -7.82
CA PRO A 176 -6.24 20.83 -7.40
C PRO A 176 -5.39 21.79 -8.22
N PRO A 177 -4.51 22.60 -7.61
CA PRO A 177 -3.41 23.13 -8.38
C PRO A 177 -2.88 21.93 -9.15
N GLU A 178 -2.42 22.08 -10.38
CA GLU A 178 -1.80 20.97 -11.11
C GLU A 178 -0.70 20.42 -10.20
N SER A 179 -1.14 19.64 -9.22
CA SER A 179 -0.37 19.28 -8.05
C SER A 179 0.74 18.39 -8.55
N THR A 180 1.90 18.55 -8.01
CA THR A 180 3.06 17.68 -8.21
C THR A 180 2.61 16.21 -8.20
N LEU A 181 1.66 15.85 -7.31
CA LEU A 181 1.04 14.53 -7.24
C LEU A 181 0.23 14.18 -8.52
N ALA A 182 -0.69 15.01 -8.98
CA ALA A 182 -1.49 14.74 -10.18
C ALA A 182 -0.63 14.74 -11.45
N ARG A 183 0.46 15.54 -11.50
CA ARG A 183 1.42 15.57 -12.60
C ARG A 183 2.38 14.38 -12.53
N ALA A 184 2.84 14.00 -11.33
CA ALA A 184 3.67 12.83 -11.08
C ALA A 184 2.91 11.53 -11.37
N LEU A 185 1.66 11.44 -10.91
CA LEU A 185 0.78 10.32 -11.17
C LEU A 185 0.44 10.18 -12.65
N ARG A 186 0.44 11.26 -13.43
CA ARG A 186 0.34 11.22 -14.90
C ARG A 186 1.62 10.64 -15.57
N GLY A 187 2.78 10.78 -14.95
CA GLY A 187 4.06 10.22 -15.43
C GLY A 187 4.24 8.73 -15.15
N ALA A 188 3.78 8.26 -14.00
CA ALA A 188 4.05 6.93 -13.42
C ALA A 188 3.15 5.79 -13.91
N ALA A 189 2.38 5.96 -15.00
CA ALA A 189 1.36 5.02 -15.47
C ALA A 189 1.89 3.71 -16.05
N HIS A 190 3.16 3.41 -15.92
CA HIS A 190 3.73 2.22 -16.57
C HIS A 190 4.13 1.10 -15.59
N SER A 191 3.78 1.18 -14.29
CA SER A 191 4.41 0.22 -13.40
C SER A 191 3.69 -0.08 -12.10
N ALA A 192 3.75 -1.32 -11.70
CA ALA A 192 3.21 -1.88 -10.46
C ALA A 192 4.05 -1.50 -9.24
N LEU A 193 3.35 -1.07 -8.22
CA LEU A 193 3.91 -0.75 -6.93
C LEU A 193 3.74 -1.89 -5.94
N GLU A 194 4.81 -2.20 -5.27
CA GLU A 194 4.80 -3.21 -4.22
C GLU A 194 5.71 -2.82 -3.04
N ILE A 195 5.14 -2.75 -1.83
CA ILE A 195 5.84 -2.33 -0.62
C ILE A 195 5.52 -3.25 0.56
N ASN A 196 6.49 -3.49 1.42
CA ASN A 196 6.47 -4.56 2.43
C ASN A 196 5.94 -4.17 3.81
N PRO A 197 4.81 -4.71 4.30
CA PRO A 197 4.35 -4.57 5.68
C PRO A 197 4.92 -5.63 6.65
N TRP A 198 5.63 -6.66 6.15
CA TRP A 198 6.06 -7.79 6.99
C TRP A 198 7.18 -7.46 7.98
N ARG A 199 7.84 -6.32 7.85
CA ARG A 199 8.86 -5.89 8.80
C ARG A 199 8.28 -5.57 10.19
N LEU A 200 7.08 -5.01 10.22
CA LEU A 200 6.37 -4.72 11.47
C LEU A 200 5.75 -5.98 12.09
N ILE A 201 5.33 -6.93 11.26
CA ILE A 201 4.73 -8.20 11.71
C ILE A 201 5.76 -9.03 12.50
N ARG A 202 6.98 -9.18 11.99
CA ARG A 202 8.02 -9.99 12.68
C ARG A 202 8.43 -9.43 14.04
N ARG A 203 8.30 -8.13 14.29
CA ARG A 203 8.55 -7.53 15.61
C ARG A 203 7.42 -7.77 16.59
N ARG A 204 6.17 -7.87 16.13
CA ARG A 204 5.01 -8.12 16.99
C ARG A 204 4.77 -9.61 17.30
N ILE A 205 5.22 -10.52 16.45
CA ILE A 205 5.07 -11.98 16.63
C ILE A 205 6.15 -12.56 17.57
N LYS A 206 7.20 -11.84 17.93
CA LYS A 206 8.09 -12.25 19.03
C LYS A 206 7.33 -12.10 20.34
N ARG A 207 6.47 -13.08 20.67
CA ARG A 207 5.89 -13.23 21.99
C ARG A 207 6.99 -13.41 23.02
N PRO A 208 6.97 -12.67 24.14
CA PRO A 208 7.72 -13.07 25.31
C PRO A 208 6.88 -14.11 26.04
N SER A 209 7.18 -15.37 25.90
CA SER A 209 6.85 -16.37 26.91
C SER A 209 7.40 -17.73 26.50
N ASP A 210 8.55 -18.05 26.97
CA ASP A 210 8.79 -19.39 27.57
C ASP A 210 9.87 -19.22 28.63
N ASN A 211 9.43 -18.70 29.77
CA ASN A 211 10.17 -18.77 31.01
C ASN A 211 9.49 -19.87 31.83
N ARG A 212 9.75 -21.13 31.51
CA ARG A 212 9.53 -22.24 32.43
C ARG A 212 10.84 -22.51 33.16
N PRO A 213 10.88 -22.42 34.47
CA PRO A 213 12.03 -22.89 35.23
C PRO A 213 12.06 -24.42 35.18
N LEU A 214 13.21 -24.95 34.82
CA LEU A 214 13.53 -26.37 34.98
C LEU A 214 13.59 -26.66 36.48
N GLN A 215 12.75 -27.55 36.94
CA GLN A 215 12.96 -28.35 38.16
C GLN A 215 13.56 -29.69 37.78
#